data_73adee07ee506f67633cc52de1eca67c
#
_entry.id   73adee07ee506f67633cc52de1eca67c
#
_cell.length_a   1.000
_cell.length_b   1.000
_cell.length_c   1.000
_cell.angle_alpha   90.00
_cell.angle_beta   90.00
_cell.angle_gamma   90.00
#
_symmetry.space_group_name_H-M   'P 1'
#
loop_
_entity.id
_entity.type
_entity.pdbx_description
1 polymer ?
#
loop_
_entity_poly.entity_id
_entity_poly.type
_entity_poly.pdbx_seq_one_letter_code
_entity_poly.pdbx_strand_id
1 'polypeptide(L)'
;MHHVRALAVLLLVALAAPAALAARVGILSNKYATETAADFNARIPGHTFTGVETGAASPTLGSLTSAYDVLLVFEDSTYANATPVGNLVAAFANTGRPVVLGAFYEQDRTDAPSSVSPHGWGALELIDPNTTDGAGTPYAPRTLDVKAMLQHPLTAGISSLTSAKFAGGNSAKQGTIVVARWTQPNARGEPDPAVAFRITGNACVIQLAIAPNYAVIGVAGTDFSGDFHRVWQNAFDFADKKCTPVYAFDPGGDPANVPTLSQWGLVLTIVLLALLGGRALLPRAARARRP
;
A
#
# COMPACT_ATOMS: atom_id res chain seq x y z
N MET A 1 -8.73 41.38 28.15
CA MET A 1 -9.67 40.41 27.56
C MET A 1 -9.49 40.13 26.08
N HIS A 2 -8.92 41.04 25.26
CA HIS A 2 -8.72 40.82 23.81
C HIS A 2 -7.64 39.78 23.45
N HIS A 3 -6.59 39.63 24.28
CA HIS A 3 -5.49 38.68 24.02
C HIS A 3 -5.86 37.21 24.20
N VAL A 4 -6.81 36.90 25.07
CA VAL A 4 -7.29 35.50 25.31
C VAL A 4 -8.11 34.99 24.12
N ARG A 5 -8.89 35.88 23.47
CA ARG A 5 -9.69 35.52 22.30
C ARG A 5 -8.86 35.25 21.06
N ALA A 6 -7.75 35.99 20.88
CA ALA A 6 -6.83 35.77 19.75
C ALA A 6 -6.09 34.42 19.87
N LEU A 7 -5.72 34.02 21.11
CA LEU A 7 -5.05 32.75 21.36
C LEU A 7 -5.97 31.54 21.09
N ALA A 8 -7.27 31.66 21.46
CA ALA A 8 -8.25 30.60 21.23
C ALA A 8 -8.55 30.37 19.73
N VAL A 9 -8.57 31.43 18.91
CA VAL A 9 -8.77 31.33 17.46
C VAL A 9 -7.54 30.69 16.78
N LEU A 10 -6.33 31.01 17.22
CA LEU A 10 -5.11 30.40 16.70
C LEU A 10 -5.03 28.90 17.04
N LEU A 11 -5.49 28.50 18.22
CA LEU A 11 -5.50 27.08 18.63
C LEU A 11 -6.52 26.26 17.84
N LEU A 12 -7.68 26.84 17.49
CA LEU A 12 -8.70 26.16 16.68
C LEU A 12 -8.27 25.95 15.22
N VAL A 13 -7.53 26.87 14.65
CA VAL A 13 -7.00 26.74 13.28
C VAL A 13 -5.88 25.70 13.21
N ALA A 14 -5.11 25.53 14.29
CA ALA A 14 -4.04 24.53 14.36
C ALA A 14 -4.56 23.07 14.45
N LEU A 15 -5.81 22.86 14.84
CA LEU A 15 -6.41 21.51 14.97
C LEU A 15 -7.11 21.02 13.70
N ALA A 16 -7.29 21.87 12.71
CA ALA A 16 -7.77 21.47 11.39
C ALA A 16 -6.61 20.91 10.54
N ALA A 17 -6.04 19.77 10.93
CA ALA A 17 -5.21 19.01 10.01
C ALA A 17 -6.08 18.66 8.80
N PRO A 18 -5.63 18.92 7.54
CA PRO A 18 -6.40 18.48 6.38
C PRO A 18 -6.57 16.97 6.50
N ALA A 19 -7.82 16.51 6.49
CA ALA A 19 -8.10 15.09 6.36
C ALA A 19 -7.37 14.62 5.10
N ALA A 20 -6.47 13.65 5.25
CA ALA A 20 -5.88 13.01 4.09
C ALA A 20 -7.02 12.49 3.22
N LEU A 21 -7.08 12.92 1.96
CA LEU A 21 -8.09 12.44 1.04
C LEU A 21 -7.91 10.94 0.91
N ALA A 22 -8.98 10.19 1.16
CA ALA A 22 -8.99 8.75 1.00
C ALA A 22 -8.67 8.38 -0.45
N ALA A 23 -7.72 7.47 -0.68
CA ALA A 23 -7.42 7.00 -2.02
C ALA A 23 -8.62 6.26 -2.61
N ARG A 24 -8.91 6.52 -3.87
CA ARG A 24 -9.92 5.80 -4.66
C ARG A 24 -9.25 4.58 -5.28
N VAL A 25 -9.62 3.39 -4.82
CA VAL A 25 -9.03 2.13 -5.26
C VAL A 25 -9.98 1.42 -6.22
N GLY A 26 -9.54 1.22 -7.46
CA GLY A 26 -10.24 0.36 -8.42
C GLY A 26 -9.77 -1.09 -8.24
N ILE A 27 -10.69 -2.01 -8.01
CA ILE A 27 -10.41 -3.45 -7.96
C ILE A 27 -10.72 -4.05 -9.31
N LEU A 28 -9.68 -4.36 -10.07
CA LEU A 28 -9.77 -4.91 -11.42
C LEU A 28 -9.63 -6.44 -11.38
N SER A 29 -10.67 -7.15 -11.75
CA SER A 29 -10.65 -8.61 -11.81
C SER A 29 -11.65 -9.14 -12.84
N ASN A 30 -11.48 -10.41 -13.23
CA ASN A 30 -12.43 -11.12 -14.08
C ASN A 30 -13.63 -11.69 -13.31
N LYS A 31 -13.52 -11.78 -11.97
CA LYS A 31 -14.59 -12.23 -11.07
C LYS A 31 -14.42 -11.62 -9.67
N TYR A 32 -15.53 -11.46 -8.97
CA TYR A 32 -15.60 -11.06 -7.56
C TYR A 32 -14.98 -9.68 -7.24
N ALA A 33 -14.75 -8.82 -8.24
CA ALA A 33 -14.23 -7.49 -8.00
C ALA A 33 -15.22 -6.65 -7.18
N THR A 34 -16.51 -6.74 -7.49
CA THR A 34 -17.58 -6.00 -6.78
C THR A 34 -17.75 -6.47 -5.34
N GLU A 35 -17.76 -7.78 -5.11
CA GLU A 35 -17.91 -8.37 -3.77
C GLU A 35 -16.67 -8.08 -2.91
N THR A 36 -15.48 -8.18 -3.50
CA THR A 36 -14.22 -7.81 -2.82
C THR A 36 -14.22 -6.34 -2.45
N ALA A 37 -14.70 -5.45 -3.33
CA ALA A 37 -14.83 -4.02 -3.04
C ALA A 37 -15.81 -3.77 -1.88
N ALA A 38 -16.92 -4.49 -1.83
CA ALA A 38 -17.90 -4.39 -0.75
C ALA A 38 -17.31 -4.82 0.60
N ASP A 39 -16.57 -5.95 0.64
CA ASP A 39 -15.89 -6.40 1.86
C ASP A 39 -14.83 -5.40 2.32
N PHE A 40 -13.99 -4.89 1.42
CA PHE A 40 -12.95 -3.94 1.76
C PHE A 40 -13.51 -2.58 2.21
N ASN A 41 -14.58 -2.09 1.62
CA ASN A 41 -15.28 -0.89 2.10
C ASN A 41 -15.83 -1.07 3.53
N ALA A 42 -16.23 -2.28 3.90
CA ALA A 42 -16.74 -2.58 5.25
C ALA A 42 -15.62 -2.74 6.30
N ARG A 43 -14.40 -3.13 5.89
CA ARG A 43 -13.36 -3.59 6.82
C ARG A 43 -12.06 -2.80 6.77
N ILE A 44 -11.78 -2.08 5.67
CA ILE A 44 -10.56 -1.31 5.48
C ILE A 44 -10.90 0.18 5.48
N PRO A 45 -10.63 0.89 6.60
CA PRO A 45 -10.90 2.32 6.68
C PRO A 45 -9.87 3.14 5.87
N GLY A 46 -10.21 4.39 5.58
CA GLY A 46 -9.28 5.36 4.99
C GLY A 46 -9.20 5.34 3.46
N HIS A 47 -9.91 4.42 2.80
CA HIS A 47 -9.98 4.31 1.34
C HIS A 47 -11.40 4.07 0.87
N THR A 48 -11.64 4.24 -0.43
CA THR A 48 -12.89 3.85 -1.09
C THR A 48 -12.58 2.84 -2.18
N PHE A 49 -13.34 1.74 -2.22
CA PHE A 49 -13.12 0.64 -3.13
C PHE A 49 -14.27 0.52 -4.11
N THR A 50 -13.95 0.32 -5.39
CA THR A 50 -14.93 0.10 -6.45
C THR A 50 -14.51 -1.10 -7.30
N GLY A 51 -15.38 -2.08 -7.46
CA GLY A 51 -15.16 -3.23 -8.33
C GLY A 51 -15.26 -2.84 -9.81
N VAL A 52 -14.33 -3.37 -10.60
CA VAL A 52 -14.26 -3.21 -12.06
C VAL A 52 -14.12 -4.61 -12.66
N GLU A 53 -15.27 -5.19 -13.02
CA GLU A 53 -15.30 -6.51 -13.66
C GLU A 53 -14.83 -6.39 -15.12
N THR A 54 -13.84 -7.22 -15.48
CA THR A 54 -13.28 -7.27 -16.85
C THR A 54 -13.82 -8.45 -17.64
N GLY A 55 -15.12 -8.63 -17.66
CA GLY A 55 -15.76 -9.72 -18.40
C GLY A 55 -15.56 -9.62 -19.91
N ALA A 56 -16.61 -9.24 -20.64
CA ALA A 56 -16.58 -9.13 -22.09
C ALA A 56 -15.87 -7.86 -22.61
N ALA A 57 -15.71 -6.82 -21.80
CA ALA A 57 -15.10 -5.55 -22.17
C ALA A 57 -14.09 -5.09 -21.14
N SER A 58 -12.92 -4.62 -21.58
CA SER A 58 -11.95 -3.96 -20.73
C SER A 58 -12.24 -2.47 -20.60
N PRO A 59 -12.05 -1.85 -19.42
CA PRO A 59 -12.11 -0.42 -19.28
C PRO A 59 -11.01 0.26 -20.12
N THR A 60 -11.12 1.57 -20.31
CA THR A 60 -10.07 2.36 -20.98
C THR A 60 -9.08 2.93 -19.96
N LEU A 61 -7.86 3.25 -20.39
CA LEU A 61 -6.88 3.94 -19.54
C LEU A 61 -7.45 5.25 -18.99
N GLY A 62 -8.11 6.03 -19.85
CA GLY A 62 -8.73 7.31 -19.47
C GLY A 62 -9.79 7.15 -18.38
N SER A 63 -10.65 6.12 -18.47
CA SER A 63 -11.65 5.85 -17.44
C SER A 63 -11.02 5.44 -16.13
N LEU A 64 -9.99 4.60 -16.14
CA LEU A 64 -9.28 4.18 -14.92
C LEU A 64 -8.55 5.34 -14.26
N THR A 65 -7.82 6.14 -15.03
CA THR A 65 -7.03 7.25 -14.47
C THR A 65 -7.88 8.41 -13.99
N SER A 66 -9.09 8.61 -14.52
CA SER A 66 -10.02 9.62 -13.99
C SER A 66 -10.73 9.18 -12.72
N ALA A 67 -10.97 7.86 -12.56
CA ALA A 67 -11.74 7.31 -11.45
C ALA A 67 -10.87 6.91 -10.26
N TYR A 68 -9.66 6.40 -10.47
CA TYR A 68 -8.88 5.73 -9.43
C TYR A 68 -7.48 6.31 -9.28
N ASP A 69 -7.01 6.30 -8.03
CA ASP A 69 -5.68 6.72 -7.62
C ASP A 69 -4.74 5.50 -7.52
N VAL A 70 -5.30 4.33 -7.19
CA VAL A 70 -4.62 3.04 -7.05
C VAL A 70 -5.45 1.96 -7.76
N LEU A 71 -4.80 0.97 -8.36
CA LEU A 71 -5.46 -0.27 -8.78
C LEU A 71 -5.03 -1.44 -7.90
N LEU A 72 -6.01 -2.24 -7.46
CA LEU A 72 -5.80 -3.63 -7.05
C LEU A 72 -6.14 -4.51 -8.23
N VAL A 73 -5.27 -5.46 -8.54
CA VAL A 73 -5.49 -6.38 -9.65
C VAL A 73 -5.28 -7.81 -9.18
N PHE A 74 -6.24 -8.66 -9.46
CA PHE A 74 -6.15 -10.09 -9.22
C PHE A 74 -6.96 -10.86 -10.27
N GLU A 75 -6.65 -12.12 -10.42
CA GLU A 75 -7.35 -13.04 -11.32
C GLU A 75 -8.03 -14.14 -10.50
N ASP A 76 -9.32 -14.39 -10.76
CA ASP A 76 -10.00 -15.58 -10.29
C ASP A 76 -10.47 -16.37 -11.51
N SER A 77 -9.82 -17.49 -11.82
CA SER A 77 -9.90 -18.12 -13.13
C SER A 77 -9.12 -17.31 -14.19
N THR A 78 -9.31 -17.55 -15.46
CA THR A 78 -8.54 -16.96 -16.55
C THR A 78 -9.25 -15.77 -17.18
N TYR A 79 -8.57 -14.68 -17.40
CA TYR A 79 -9.10 -13.55 -18.17
C TYR A 79 -9.38 -13.97 -19.61
N ALA A 80 -10.58 -13.69 -20.12
CA ALA A 80 -10.89 -13.91 -21.55
C ALA A 80 -10.10 -12.98 -22.48
N ASN A 81 -9.63 -11.83 -21.96
CA ASN A 81 -8.94 -10.79 -22.68
C ASN A 81 -7.62 -10.38 -21.95
N ALA A 82 -6.83 -11.35 -21.53
CA ALA A 82 -5.65 -11.18 -20.70
C ALA A 82 -4.65 -10.15 -21.27
N THR A 83 -4.33 -10.21 -22.58
CA THR A 83 -3.39 -9.27 -23.21
C THR A 83 -3.84 -7.81 -23.13
N PRO A 84 -5.06 -7.44 -23.54
CA PRO A 84 -5.56 -6.08 -23.35
C PRO A 84 -5.55 -5.61 -21.90
N VAL A 85 -5.97 -6.47 -20.95
CA VAL A 85 -5.99 -6.13 -19.52
C VAL A 85 -4.57 -5.90 -19.01
N GLY A 86 -3.62 -6.81 -19.30
CA GLY A 86 -2.23 -6.66 -18.89
C GLY A 86 -1.59 -5.38 -19.42
N ASN A 87 -1.80 -5.07 -20.71
CA ASN A 87 -1.29 -3.84 -21.32
C ASN A 87 -1.93 -2.59 -20.68
N LEU A 88 -3.21 -2.65 -20.34
CA LEU A 88 -3.92 -1.55 -19.70
C LEU A 88 -3.37 -1.25 -18.30
N VAL A 89 -3.12 -2.28 -17.49
CA VAL A 89 -2.55 -2.10 -16.14
C VAL A 89 -1.11 -1.60 -16.20
N ALA A 90 -0.30 -2.09 -17.14
CA ALA A 90 1.03 -1.56 -17.38
C ALA A 90 0.99 -0.07 -17.78
N ALA A 91 0.05 0.31 -18.66
CA ALA A 91 -0.15 1.71 -19.03
C ALA A 91 -0.60 2.56 -17.85
N PHE A 92 -1.46 2.04 -16.96
CA PHE A 92 -1.87 2.74 -15.73
C PHE A 92 -0.68 2.98 -14.81
N ALA A 93 0.15 1.97 -14.56
CA ALA A 93 1.37 2.07 -13.76
C ALA A 93 2.34 3.12 -14.35
N ASN A 94 2.49 3.16 -15.67
CA ASN A 94 3.36 4.11 -16.37
C ASN A 94 2.89 5.57 -16.23
N THR A 95 1.65 5.82 -15.80
CA THR A 95 1.19 7.18 -15.42
C THR A 95 1.74 7.64 -14.07
N GLY A 96 2.48 6.79 -13.35
CA GLY A 96 2.97 7.05 -12.00
C GLY A 96 1.94 6.73 -10.91
N ARG A 97 0.85 6.03 -11.26
CA ARG A 97 -0.13 5.54 -10.30
C ARG A 97 0.26 4.17 -9.78
N PRO A 98 0.08 3.92 -8.47
CA PRO A 98 0.41 2.65 -7.86
C PRO A 98 -0.49 1.51 -8.32
N VAL A 99 0.10 0.31 -8.35
CA VAL A 99 -0.61 -0.94 -8.61
C VAL A 99 -0.31 -1.93 -7.49
N VAL A 100 -1.36 -2.52 -6.93
CA VAL A 100 -1.30 -3.61 -5.98
C VAL A 100 -1.72 -4.89 -6.70
N LEU A 101 -0.92 -5.94 -6.61
CA LEU A 101 -1.16 -7.23 -7.24
C LEU A 101 -1.54 -8.25 -6.16
N GLY A 102 -2.59 -9.02 -6.40
CA GLY A 102 -3.02 -10.12 -5.55
C GLY A 102 -2.65 -11.48 -6.13
N ALA A 103 -2.84 -12.54 -5.36
CA ALA A 103 -2.65 -13.90 -5.82
C ALA A 103 -3.58 -14.27 -6.98
N PHE A 104 -3.25 -15.28 -7.69
CA PHE A 104 -3.55 -15.77 -9.04
C PHE A 104 -2.86 -14.94 -10.13
N TYR A 105 -2.81 -13.68 -9.97
CA TYR A 105 -2.15 -12.82 -10.92
C TYR A 105 -0.64 -13.17 -11.09
N GLU A 106 0.01 -13.59 -10.02
CA GLU A 106 1.42 -13.99 -10.03
C GLU A 106 1.70 -15.31 -10.77
N GLN A 107 0.69 -16.02 -11.28
CA GLN A 107 0.91 -17.27 -12.01
C GLN A 107 1.46 -17.00 -13.41
N ASP A 108 2.72 -17.34 -13.63
CA ASP A 108 3.32 -17.35 -14.95
C ASP A 108 2.76 -18.53 -15.76
N ARG A 109 1.71 -18.25 -16.49
CA ARG A 109 1.08 -19.20 -17.41
C ARG A 109 1.51 -18.93 -18.83
N THR A 110 2.80 -19.02 -19.10
CA THR A 110 3.37 -18.77 -20.42
C THR A 110 2.75 -19.64 -21.52
N ASP A 111 2.26 -20.80 -21.17
CA ASP A 111 1.56 -21.77 -22.02
C ASP A 111 0.04 -21.51 -22.15
N ALA A 112 -0.53 -20.62 -21.33
CA ALA A 112 -1.92 -20.24 -21.37
C ALA A 112 -2.08 -18.83 -21.98
N PRO A 113 -2.49 -18.70 -23.24
CA PRO A 113 -2.57 -17.40 -23.93
C PRO A 113 -3.61 -16.45 -23.32
N SER A 114 -4.45 -16.92 -22.43
CA SER A 114 -5.42 -16.15 -21.70
C SER A 114 -4.90 -15.68 -20.31
N SER A 115 -3.68 -16.04 -19.95
CA SER A 115 -3.05 -15.56 -18.71
C SER A 115 -2.68 -14.08 -18.80
N VAL A 116 -2.70 -13.39 -17.68
CA VAL A 116 -2.27 -12.00 -17.60
C VAL A 116 -0.74 -11.83 -17.54
N SER A 117 -0.04 -12.81 -17.05
CA SER A 117 1.42 -12.92 -17.13
C SER A 117 1.73 -13.67 -18.42
N PRO A 118 2.45 -13.30 -19.28
CA PRO A 118 3.48 -12.39 -19.71
C PRO A 118 3.00 -11.15 -20.51
N HIS A 119 1.72 -10.93 -20.65
CA HIS A 119 1.14 -9.92 -21.54
C HIS A 119 1.09 -8.52 -20.91
N GLY A 120 2.20 -7.80 -20.88
CA GLY A 120 2.30 -6.47 -20.27
C GLY A 120 2.53 -6.48 -18.76
N TRP A 121 2.21 -7.56 -18.10
CA TRP A 121 2.35 -7.72 -16.65
C TRP A 121 3.74 -8.18 -16.22
N GLY A 122 4.47 -8.85 -17.06
CA GLY A 122 5.79 -9.39 -16.72
C GLY A 122 6.77 -8.35 -16.17
N ALA A 123 6.61 -7.08 -16.56
CA ALA A 123 7.38 -5.97 -16.04
C ALA A 123 6.89 -5.52 -14.65
N LEU A 124 5.65 -5.79 -14.26
CA LEU A 124 5.05 -5.40 -12.99
C LEU A 124 5.13 -6.49 -11.94
N GLU A 125 5.05 -7.75 -12.35
CA GLU A 125 5.10 -8.90 -11.45
C GLU A 125 6.39 -8.93 -10.63
N LEU A 126 6.27 -9.15 -9.34
CA LEU A 126 7.37 -9.15 -8.37
C LEU A 126 7.66 -10.54 -7.80
N ILE A 127 6.62 -11.31 -7.66
CA ILE A 127 6.62 -12.65 -7.09
C ILE A 127 6.15 -13.58 -8.18
N ASP A 128 7.03 -14.47 -8.62
CA ASP A 128 6.80 -15.40 -9.71
C ASP A 128 6.44 -16.76 -9.13
N PRO A 129 5.22 -17.25 -9.34
CA PRO A 129 4.88 -18.61 -8.96
C PRO A 129 5.50 -19.55 -9.98
N ASN A 130 6.48 -20.25 -9.53
CA ASN A 130 7.16 -21.20 -10.35
C ASN A 130 6.31 -22.48 -10.49
N THR A 131 5.61 -22.62 -11.60
CA THR A 131 4.82 -23.80 -11.90
C THR A 131 5.65 -25.08 -11.94
N THR A 132 6.96 -24.98 -12.19
CA THR A 132 7.91 -26.10 -12.14
C THR A 132 8.33 -26.46 -10.74
N ASP A 133 8.14 -25.59 -9.74
CA ASP A 133 8.57 -25.80 -8.35
C ASP A 133 7.56 -26.52 -7.49
N GLY A 134 6.58 -27.15 -8.06
CA GLY A 134 5.51 -27.79 -7.29
C GLY A 134 4.64 -26.75 -6.59
N ALA A 135 4.54 -25.55 -7.12
CA ALA A 135 3.42 -24.65 -6.87
C ALA A 135 2.07 -25.34 -7.06
N GLY A 136 2.14 -26.61 -7.39
CA GLY A 136 1.04 -27.56 -7.48
C GLY A 136 0.37 -27.93 -6.16
N THR A 137 0.69 -27.24 -5.06
CA THR A 137 -0.19 -27.28 -3.88
C THR A 137 -0.86 -25.92 -3.69
N PRO A 138 -1.70 -25.47 -4.65
CA PRO A 138 -2.38 -24.18 -4.55
C PRO A 138 -3.28 -24.06 -3.32
N TYR A 139 -3.50 -25.16 -2.60
CA TYR A 139 -4.34 -25.26 -1.41
C TYR A 139 -3.57 -25.58 -0.14
N ALA A 140 -2.23 -25.60 -0.19
CA ALA A 140 -1.43 -25.83 1.00
C ALA A 140 -1.44 -24.58 1.89
N PRO A 141 -1.78 -24.70 3.18
CA PRO A 141 -1.72 -23.58 4.11
C PRO A 141 -0.34 -22.99 4.21
N ARG A 142 -0.24 -21.67 4.19
CA ARG A 142 0.97 -20.90 4.42
C ARG A 142 0.77 -19.97 5.61
N THR A 143 1.75 -19.92 6.48
CA THR A 143 1.76 -19.05 7.66
C THR A 143 2.88 -18.03 7.51
N LEU A 144 2.59 -16.76 7.76
CA LEU A 144 3.56 -15.69 7.66
C LEU A 144 4.64 -15.84 8.73
N ASP A 145 5.90 -15.71 8.35
CA ASP A 145 7.01 -15.65 9.29
C ASP A 145 7.13 -14.25 9.90
N VAL A 146 6.31 -14.01 10.92
CA VAL A 146 6.27 -12.71 11.61
C VAL A 146 7.57 -12.34 12.29
N LYS A 147 8.45 -13.33 12.59
CA LYS A 147 9.75 -13.07 13.22
C LYS A 147 10.81 -12.59 12.24
N ALA A 148 10.67 -12.97 10.97
CA ALA A 148 11.59 -12.59 9.89
C ALA A 148 11.08 -11.44 9.04
N MET A 149 9.92 -10.84 9.38
CA MET A 149 9.43 -9.66 8.68
C MET A 149 10.37 -8.47 8.85
N LEU A 150 10.59 -7.73 7.76
CA LEU A 150 11.26 -6.43 7.86
C LEU A 150 10.33 -5.43 8.56
N GLN A 151 10.91 -4.52 9.34
CA GLN A 151 10.16 -3.38 9.88
C GLN A 151 9.87 -2.40 8.74
N HIS A 152 8.65 -2.42 8.23
CA HIS A 152 8.24 -1.70 7.04
C HIS A 152 6.76 -1.30 7.12
N PRO A 153 6.30 -0.21 6.46
CA PRO A 153 4.87 0.14 6.41
C PRO A 153 3.96 -1.02 5.98
N LEU A 154 4.38 -1.83 5.01
CA LEU A 154 3.63 -3.00 4.54
C LEU A 154 3.43 -4.10 5.61
N THR A 155 4.25 -4.13 6.64
CA THR A 155 4.20 -5.13 7.72
C THR A 155 3.73 -4.55 9.04
N ALA A 156 3.37 -3.26 9.08
CA ALA A 156 3.00 -2.56 10.29
C ALA A 156 1.76 -3.17 10.97
N GLY A 157 1.90 -3.51 12.26
CA GLY A 157 0.82 -4.05 13.07
C GLY A 157 0.36 -5.46 12.68
N ILE A 158 1.12 -6.19 11.86
CA ILE A 158 0.85 -7.59 11.55
C ILE A 158 1.49 -8.46 12.61
N SER A 159 0.67 -9.30 13.24
CA SER A 159 1.05 -10.23 14.30
C SER A 159 0.85 -11.70 13.90
N SER A 160 -0.06 -11.96 12.98
CA SER A 160 -0.34 -13.28 12.44
C SER A 160 -1.05 -13.19 11.09
N LEU A 161 -0.76 -14.13 10.20
CA LEU A 161 -1.47 -14.28 8.94
C LEU A 161 -1.31 -15.70 8.45
N THR A 162 -2.41 -16.33 8.06
CA THR A 162 -2.41 -17.62 7.38
C THR A 162 -3.30 -17.53 6.14
N SER A 163 -2.82 -18.08 5.03
CA SER A 163 -3.58 -18.27 3.81
C SER A 163 -3.48 -19.72 3.37
N ALA A 164 -4.61 -20.35 3.13
CA ALA A 164 -4.67 -21.76 2.76
C ALA A 164 -4.71 -21.97 1.24
N LYS A 165 -4.82 -20.90 0.46
CA LYS A 165 -5.07 -20.98 -0.98
C LYS A 165 -4.12 -20.07 -1.74
N PHE A 166 -3.46 -20.63 -2.75
CA PHE A 166 -2.69 -19.90 -3.76
C PHE A 166 -1.64 -18.93 -3.20
N ALA A 167 -1.08 -19.25 -2.03
CA ALA A 167 -0.19 -18.34 -1.34
C ALA A 167 1.29 -18.71 -1.46
N GLY A 168 1.62 -19.94 -1.84
CA GLY A 168 2.98 -20.44 -1.73
C GLY A 168 3.55 -21.04 -3.02
N GLY A 169 4.84 -21.37 -2.96
CA GLY A 169 5.58 -21.96 -4.08
C GLY A 169 6.23 -20.93 -4.98
N ASN A 170 6.50 -19.72 -4.47
CA ASN A 170 6.89 -18.55 -5.25
C ASN A 170 8.41 -18.27 -5.17
N SER A 171 8.89 -17.52 -6.13
CA SER A 171 10.25 -16.93 -6.15
C SER A 171 10.18 -15.44 -6.39
N ALA A 172 11.06 -14.66 -5.74
CA ALA A 172 11.12 -13.23 -5.98
C ALA A 172 11.87 -12.92 -7.28
N LYS A 173 11.31 -12.07 -8.13
CA LYS A 173 11.98 -11.57 -9.33
C LYS A 173 13.10 -10.58 -8.98
N GLN A 174 14.05 -10.44 -9.89
CA GLN A 174 15.18 -9.54 -9.71
C GLN A 174 14.73 -8.08 -9.47
N GLY A 175 15.38 -7.41 -8.53
CA GLY A 175 15.07 -6.03 -8.15
C GLY A 175 13.85 -5.87 -7.24
N THR A 176 13.24 -6.97 -6.81
CA THR A 176 12.12 -6.97 -5.88
C THR A 176 12.61 -6.88 -4.43
N ILE A 177 11.99 -6.02 -3.63
CA ILE A 177 12.20 -5.93 -2.19
C ILE A 177 11.14 -6.76 -1.49
N VAL A 178 11.54 -7.89 -0.92
CA VAL A 178 10.65 -8.78 -0.15
C VAL A 178 10.67 -8.34 1.30
N VAL A 179 9.52 -7.94 1.84
CA VAL A 179 9.38 -7.46 3.23
C VAL A 179 8.81 -8.50 4.18
N ALA A 180 8.12 -9.50 3.65
CA ALA A 180 7.61 -10.63 4.43
C ALA A 180 7.64 -11.92 3.60
N ARG A 181 7.81 -13.06 4.30
CA ARG A 181 7.92 -14.40 3.72
C ARG A 181 7.00 -15.37 4.45
N TRP A 182 6.68 -16.46 3.79
CA TRP A 182 6.03 -17.60 4.44
C TRP A 182 7.05 -18.39 5.27
N THR A 183 6.59 -19.06 6.32
CA THR A 183 7.43 -19.96 7.13
C THR A 183 7.86 -21.21 6.37
N GLN A 184 7.02 -21.66 5.46
CA GLN A 184 7.29 -22.79 4.60
C GLN A 184 8.12 -22.33 3.40
N PRO A 185 9.23 -22.99 3.08
CA PRO A 185 9.97 -22.69 1.85
C PRO A 185 9.17 -23.13 0.62
N ASN A 186 9.59 -22.63 -0.56
CA ASN A 186 9.12 -23.17 -1.84
C ASN A 186 9.68 -24.57 -2.10
N ALA A 187 9.31 -25.21 -3.20
CA ALA A 187 9.75 -26.56 -3.53
C ALA A 187 11.26 -26.70 -3.77
N ARG A 188 11.96 -25.59 -4.04
CA ARG A 188 13.43 -25.56 -4.14
C ARG A 188 14.13 -25.40 -2.78
N GLY A 189 13.36 -25.28 -1.70
CA GLY A 189 13.92 -24.99 -0.37
C GLY A 189 14.31 -23.53 -0.16
N GLU A 190 13.90 -22.63 -1.05
CA GLU A 190 14.17 -21.20 -0.96
C GLU A 190 13.11 -20.50 -0.10
N PRO A 191 13.43 -19.34 0.54
CA PRO A 191 12.46 -18.56 1.26
C PRO A 191 11.33 -18.07 0.35
N ASP A 192 10.09 -18.49 0.64
CA ASP A 192 8.90 -18.22 -0.15
C ASP A 192 8.35 -16.80 0.11
N PRO A 193 8.36 -15.86 -0.86
CA PRO A 193 7.90 -14.50 -0.65
C PRO A 193 6.38 -14.41 -0.45
N ALA A 194 5.96 -13.60 0.52
CA ALA A 194 4.56 -13.33 0.83
C ALA A 194 4.14 -11.89 0.48
N VAL A 195 4.98 -10.92 0.79
CA VAL A 195 4.74 -9.49 0.54
C VAL A 195 6.00 -8.85 -0.01
N ALA A 196 5.86 -8.18 -1.13
CA ALA A 196 6.96 -7.54 -1.83
C ALA A 196 6.55 -6.23 -2.48
N PHE A 197 7.52 -5.37 -2.79
CA PHE A 197 7.32 -4.17 -3.58
C PHE A 197 8.52 -3.83 -4.44
N ARG A 198 8.30 -2.98 -5.44
CA ARG A 198 9.34 -2.40 -6.29
C ARG A 198 8.91 -1.03 -6.78
N ILE A 199 9.88 -0.13 -6.90
CA ILE A 199 9.71 1.13 -7.63
C ILE A 199 10.46 1.00 -8.94
N THR A 200 9.76 1.14 -10.06
CA THR A 200 10.34 1.09 -11.41
C THR A 200 9.96 2.37 -12.15
N GLY A 201 10.94 3.24 -12.39
CA GLY A 201 10.64 4.58 -12.89
C GLY A 201 9.75 5.35 -11.90
N ASN A 202 8.56 5.76 -12.35
CA ASN A 202 7.56 6.41 -11.51
C ASN A 202 6.51 5.44 -10.96
N ALA A 203 6.58 4.16 -11.31
CA ALA A 203 5.60 3.17 -10.90
C ALA A 203 5.94 2.56 -9.53
N CYS A 204 4.99 2.60 -8.63
CA CYS A 204 5.00 1.86 -7.37
C CYS A 204 4.18 0.59 -7.58
N VAL A 205 4.80 -0.57 -7.47
CA VAL A 205 4.15 -1.88 -7.56
C VAL A 205 4.33 -2.61 -6.24
N ILE A 206 3.23 -3.11 -5.69
CA ILE A 206 3.20 -3.93 -4.48
C ILE A 206 2.55 -5.27 -4.87
N GLN A 207 3.09 -6.37 -4.41
CA GLN A 207 2.47 -7.69 -4.64
C GLN A 207 2.36 -8.47 -3.33
N LEU A 208 1.16 -9.01 -3.13
CA LEU A 208 0.84 -9.91 -2.03
C LEU A 208 0.52 -11.29 -2.63
N ALA A 209 1.24 -12.31 -2.20
CA ALA A 209 0.95 -13.70 -2.54
C ALA A 209 -0.28 -14.20 -1.73
N ILE A 210 -1.39 -13.48 -1.86
CA ILE A 210 -2.65 -13.70 -1.14
C ILE A 210 -3.79 -13.35 -2.09
N ALA A 211 -4.81 -14.20 -2.17
CA ALA A 211 -6.00 -13.93 -2.97
C ALA A 211 -6.98 -13.02 -2.21
N PRO A 212 -7.22 -11.78 -2.68
CA PRO A 212 -8.05 -10.81 -1.94
C PRO A 212 -9.52 -11.22 -1.88
N ASN A 213 -10.02 -11.92 -2.89
CA ASN A 213 -11.40 -12.38 -2.97
C ASN A 213 -11.74 -13.51 -2.00
N TYR A 214 -10.74 -14.13 -1.35
CA TYR A 214 -11.02 -15.14 -0.32
C TYR A 214 -11.69 -14.55 0.94
N ALA A 215 -11.67 -13.24 1.12
CA ALA A 215 -12.52 -12.60 2.13
C ALA A 215 -14.03 -12.82 1.91
N VAL A 216 -14.44 -13.05 0.65
CA VAL A 216 -15.85 -13.21 0.28
C VAL A 216 -16.21 -14.64 -0.15
N ILE A 217 -15.32 -15.35 -0.83
CA ILE A 217 -15.58 -16.72 -1.30
C ILE A 217 -14.98 -17.80 -0.41
N GLY A 218 -14.04 -17.44 0.46
CA GLY A 218 -13.39 -18.34 1.41
C GLY A 218 -14.07 -18.38 2.77
N VAL A 219 -13.61 -19.31 3.60
CA VAL A 219 -14.08 -19.48 4.97
C VAL A 219 -13.04 -18.95 5.94
N ALA A 220 -13.40 -17.94 6.72
CA ALA A 220 -12.52 -17.39 7.75
C ALA A 220 -12.11 -18.47 8.76
N GLY A 221 -10.83 -18.49 9.14
CA GLY A 221 -10.23 -19.53 9.99
C GLY A 221 -9.82 -20.79 9.25
N THR A 222 -10.36 -21.05 8.04
CA THR A 222 -10.00 -22.19 7.21
C THR A 222 -9.16 -21.76 6.01
N ASP A 223 -9.67 -20.83 5.20
CA ASP A 223 -9.01 -20.38 3.97
C ASP A 223 -8.08 -19.18 4.22
N PHE A 224 -8.39 -18.39 5.23
CA PHE A 224 -7.54 -17.28 5.70
C PHE A 224 -7.78 -17.02 7.19
N SER A 225 -6.78 -16.46 7.88
CA SER A 225 -6.91 -16.05 9.29
C SER A 225 -5.90 -14.99 9.67
N GLY A 226 -6.07 -14.41 10.87
CA GLY A 226 -5.18 -13.37 11.39
C GLY A 226 -5.42 -12.00 10.73
N ASP A 227 -4.35 -11.28 10.48
CA ASP A 227 -4.36 -9.88 10.05
C ASP A 227 -4.61 -9.72 8.54
N PHE A 228 -5.52 -10.53 7.96
CA PHE A 228 -5.80 -10.54 6.53
C PHE A 228 -6.16 -9.14 5.97
N HIS A 229 -7.14 -8.45 6.58
CA HIS A 229 -7.52 -7.12 6.10
C HIS A 229 -6.46 -6.06 6.41
N ARG A 230 -5.68 -6.26 7.47
CA ARG A 230 -4.57 -5.36 7.83
C ARG A 230 -3.47 -5.36 6.79
N VAL A 231 -3.09 -6.52 6.24
CA VAL A 231 -2.04 -6.56 5.21
C VAL A 231 -2.48 -5.85 3.93
N TRP A 232 -3.75 -5.96 3.54
CA TRP A 232 -4.32 -5.21 2.42
C TRP A 232 -4.39 -3.71 2.73
N GLN A 233 -4.84 -3.31 3.92
CA GLN A 233 -4.82 -1.91 4.34
C GLN A 233 -3.43 -1.32 4.24
N ASN A 234 -2.41 -2.00 4.77
CA ASN A 234 -1.03 -1.55 4.69
C ASN A 234 -0.55 -1.37 3.25
N ALA A 235 -0.97 -2.27 2.34
CA ALA A 235 -0.64 -2.16 0.93
C ALA A 235 -1.25 -0.91 0.29
N PHE A 236 -2.52 -0.59 0.58
CA PHE A 236 -3.16 0.62 0.05
C PHE A 236 -2.61 1.89 0.70
N ASP A 237 -2.36 1.90 2.00
CA ASP A 237 -1.72 3.02 2.70
C ASP A 237 -0.32 3.33 2.14
N PHE A 238 0.45 2.30 1.79
CA PHE A 238 1.78 2.45 1.21
C PHE A 238 1.70 2.86 -0.26
N ALA A 239 0.74 2.31 -1.02
CA ALA A 239 0.47 2.69 -2.39
C ALA A 239 0.05 4.16 -2.50
N ASP A 240 -0.87 4.63 -1.65
CA ASP A 240 -1.32 6.03 -1.61
C ASP A 240 -0.16 7.01 -1.44
N LYS A 241 0.86 6.60 -0.68
CA LYS A 241 2.13 7.34 -0.51
C LYS A 241 3.14 7.08 -1.63
N LYS A 242 2.72 6.46 -2.73
CA LYS A 242 3.56 6.11 -3.89
C LYS A 242 4.83 5.34 -3.51
N CYS A 243 4.69 4.37 -2.61
CA CYS A 243 5.79 3.58 -2.04
C CYS A 243 6.90 4.41 -1.38
N THR A 244 6.60 5.63 -0.98
CA THR A 244 7.56 6.43 -0.22
C THR A 244 7.52 5.97 1.23
N PRO A 245 8.58 5.32 1.76
CA PRO A 245 8.59 4.91 3.14
C PRO A 245 8.61 6.16 4.03
N VAL A 246 7.58 6.33 4.84
CA VAL A 246 7.66 7.26 5.97
C VAL A 246 8.41 6.49 7.06
N TYR A 247 9.70 6.68 7.15
CA TYR A 247 10.46 6.13 8.25
C TYR A 247 9.94 6.76 9.55
N ALA A 248 9.22 5.98 10.35
CA ALA A 248 9.04 6.32 11.74
C ALA A 248 10.44 6.36 12.38
N PHE A 249 10.72 7.40 13.13
CA PHE A 249 11.97 7.57 13.86
C PHE A 249 12.31 6.29 14.61
N ASP A 250 13.39 5.63 14.23
CA ASP A 250 13.98 4.54 15.00
C ASP A 250 14.89 5.18 16.07
N PRO A 251 14.52 5.10 17.36
CA PRO A 251 15.33 5.67 18.44
C PRO A 251 16.70 5.01 18.62
N GLY A 252 17.00 3.92 17.89
CA GLY A 252 18.30 3.26 17.84
C GLY A 252 19.08 3.46 16.54
N GLY A 253 18.53 4.19 15.56
CA GLY A 253 19.15 4.44 14.26
C GLY A 253 20.20 5.55 14.29
N ASP A 254 21.11 5.48 13.32
CA ASP A 254 22.21 6.40 13.08
C ASP A 254 21.75 7.88 13.17
N PRO A 255 22.38 8.74 14.00
CA PRO A 255 22.01 10.15 14.16
C PRO A 255 22.06 11.00 12.88
N ALA A 256 22.59 10.48 11.78
CA ALA A 256 22.59 11.13 10.47
C ALA A 256 21.19 11.22 9.82
N ASN A 257 20.19 10.45 10.30
CA ASN A 257 18.84 10.40 9.76
C ASN A 257 17.77 10.98 10.71
N VAL A 258 18.15 11.83 11.65
CA VAL A 258 17.18 12.54 12.51
C VAL A 258 16.36 13.49 11.63
N PRO A 259 15.02 13.31 11.51
CA PRO A 259 14.20 14.29 10.83
C PRO A 259 14.36 15.63 11.56
N THR A 260 15.08 16.55 10.93
CA THR A 260 15.17 17.91 11.42
C THR A 260 13.76 18.44 11.62
N LEU A 261 13.37 18.64 12.88
CA LEU A 261 12.15 19.29 13.35
C LEU A 261 10.96 19.17 12.38
N SER A 262 9.92 18.47 12.76
CA SER A 262 8.69 18.45 11.98
C SER A 262 8.34 19.89 11.56
N GLN A 263 7.70 20.10 10.41
CA GLN A 263 7.29 21.44 9.95
C GLN A 263 6.61 22.23 11.08
N TRP A 264 5.92 21.54 11.98
CA TRP A 264 5.29 22.10 13.18
C TRP A 264 6.29 22.52 14.26
N GLY A 265 7.38 21.81 14.44
CA GLY A 265 8.46 22.23 15.32
C GLY A 265 9.14 23.51 14.81
N LEU A 266 9.30 23.62 13.49
CA LEU A 266 9.82 24.83 12.86
C LEU A 266 8.85 26.02 13.04
N VAL A 267 7.56 25.82 12.81
CA VAL A 267 6.53 26.84 13.00
C VAL A 267 6.46 27.28 14.47
N LEU A 268 6.47 26.34 15.42
CA LEU A 268 6.49 26.65 16.85
C LEU A 268 7.74 27.42 17.25
N THR A 269 8.90 27.06 16.72
CA THR A 269 10.16 27.78 16.99
C THR A 269 10.12 29.21 16.44
N ILE A 270 9.62 29.41 15.22
CA ILE A 270 9.46 30.74 14.62
C ILE A 270 8.48 31.59 15.43
N VAL A 271 7.34 31.04 15.86
CA VAL A 271 6.36 31.76 16.69
C VAL A 271 6.94 32.11 18.05
N LEU A 272 7.70 31.21 18.69
CA LEU A 272 8.35 31.47 19.96
C LEU A 272 9.40 32.57 19.84
N LEU A 273 10.23 32.55 18.79
CA LEU A 273 11.21 33.57 18.51
C LEU A 273 10.59 34.96 18.20
N ALA A 274 9.47 34.98 17.48
CA ALA A 274 8.72 36.20 17.21
C ALA A 274 8.12 36.81 18.50
N LEU A 275 7.60 35.97 19.41
CA LEU A 275 7.06 36.40 20.70
C LEU A 275 8.15 36.91 21.66
N LEU A 276 9.30 36.27 21.66
CA LEU A 276 10.44 36.69 22.49
C LEU A 276 11.12 37.93 21.90
N GLY A 277 11.30 38.03 20.60
CA GLY A 277 11.88 39.17 19.90
C GLY A 277 11.02 40.42 19.95
N GLY A 278 9.70 40.29 19.87
CA GLY A 278 8.74 41.37 19.95
C GLY A 278 8.77 42.10 21.33
N ARG A 279 9.11 41.40 22.41
CA ARG A 279 9.28 42.01 23.74
C ARG A 279 10.57 42.84 23.88
N ALA A 280 11.61 42.51 23.11
CA ALA A 280 12.88 43.22 23.16
C ALA A 280 12.89 44.58 22.38
N LEU A 281 11.90 44.73 21.46
CA LEU A 281 11.82 45.90 20.58
C LEU A 281 10.83 46.97 21.06
N LEU A 282 10.16 46.80 22.21
CA LEU A 282 9.31 47.83 22.78
C LEU A 282 10.21 49.00 23.28
N PRO A 283 10.10 50.23 22.72
CA PRO A 283 10.91 51.36 23.17
C PRO A 283 10.55 51.67 24.63
N ARG A 284 11.57 51.72 25.50
CA ARG A 284 11.45 52.28 26.85
C ARG A 284 11.02 53.74 26.70
N ALA A 285 9.76 54.00 26.97
CA ALA A 285 9.27 55.37 27.03
C ALA A 285 10.19 56.20 27.97
N ALA A 286 10.81 57.21 27.39
CA ALA A 286 11.66 58.15 28.10
C ALA A 286 10.84 58.78 29.23
N ARG A 287 11.26 58.59 30.48
CA ARG A 287 10.76 59.35 31.64
C ARG A 287 11.15 60.80 31.42
N ALA A 288 10.23 61.64 31.01
CA ALA A 288 10.38 63.08 31.03
C ALA A 288 10.59 63.53 32.48
N ARG A 289 11.76 64.06 32.73
CA ARG A 289 12.01 64.90 33.96
C ARG A 289 11.14 66.13 33.83
N ARG A 290 10.33 66.42 34.78
CA ARG A 290 9.77 67.77 35.02
C ARG A 290 10.68 68.50 35.95
N PRO A 291 10.83 69.80 35.72
CA PRO A 291 11.63 70.70 36.56
C PRO A 291 11.06 70.89 37.95
#